data_735a9da21f0f2766e9dfc0df2063b813
#
_entry.id   735a9da21f0f2766e9dfc0df2063b813
#
_cell.length_a   1.000
_cell.length_b   1.000
_cell.length_c   1.000
_cell.angle_alpha   90.00
_cell.angle_beta   90.00
_cell.angle_gamma   90.00
#
_symmetry.space_group_name_H-M   'P 1'
#
loop_
_entity.id
_entity.type
_entity.pdbx_description
1 polymer ?
#
loop_
_entity_poly.entity_id
_entity_poly.type
_entity_poly.pdbx_seq_one_letter_code
_entity_poly.pdbx_strand_id
1 'polypeptide(L)'
;YNRKFGEKDEKFDKNNYTEERIWATATDGTKIPMSIVYRKGIKKDGKNPVLQYAYGSYGSSMDPYFSSTRLSLMDRGFIYVIAHIRGGEDLGREWYENGKLLKKKNTFTDFIDCSKYLIAEKYTSAEHLYAEGGSAGGLLMGAIINMAPELYNGVIAQVPFVDVITTMLDDSIPLTTGEYDEWGNPNEKKYYDYMLSYSPYDQVKAQDYPNMYVSTGLHDSQVQYFEPAKWVAKLRVMKTNNKQLFLDTNMDAGHGGASGRFEALKELAKEFAFLFDLENIKK
;
A
#
# COMPACT_ATOMS: atom_id res chain seq x y z
N TYR A 1 -20.02 -19.14 7.49
CA TYR A 1 -19.40 -20.36 6.94
C TYR A 1 -18.49 -20.95 7.99
N ASN A 2 -19.01 -21.94 8.76
CA ASN A 2 -18.23 -22.77 9.67
C ASN A 2 -17.44 -23.78 8.83
N ARG A 3 -16.15 -23.58 8.61
CA ARG A 3 -15.27 -24.65 8.12
C ARG A 3 -14.40 -25.12 9.28
N LYS A 4 -14.42 -26.43 9.52
CA LYS A 4 -13.48 -27.13 10.40
C LYS A 4 -12.09 -27.10 9.74
N PHE A 5 -11.13 -26.49 10.39
CA PHE A 5 -9.71 -26.59 10.08
C PHE A 5 -9.07 -27.46 11.15
N GLY A 6 -8.85 -28.75 10.85
CA GLY A 6 -8.18 -29.68 11.73
C GLY A 6 -8.99 -30.08 12.99
N GLU A 7 -8.43 -30.94 13.82
CA GLU A 7 -9.08 -31.51 15.03
C GLU A 7 -9.20 -30.57 16.24
N LYS A 8 -8.81 -29.30 16.13
CA LYS A 8 -9.07 -28.26 17.12
C LYS A 8 -9.80 -27.11 16.45
N ASP A 9 -11.13 -27.11 16.58
CA ASP A 9 -12.01 -26.00 16.23
C ASP A 9 -11.68 -24.78 17.13
N GLU A 10 -10.66 -24.00 16.80
CA GLU A 10 -10.60 -22.62 17.28
C GLU A 10 -11.65 -21.84 16.51
N LYS A 11 -12.85 -21.75 17.08
CA LYS A 11 -13.93 -20.94 16.52
C LYS A 11 -13.48 -19.48 16.50
N PHE A 12 -13.60 -18.83 15.34
CA PHE A 12 -13.52 -17.37 15.29
C PHE A 12 -14.53 -16.79 16.29
N ASP A 13 -14.04 -16.04 17.25
CA ASP A 13 -14.84 -15.27 18.19
C ASP A 13 -14.53 -13.78 18.00
N LYS A 14 -15.53 -13.04 17.46
CA LYS A 14 -15.43 -11.60 17.27
C LYS A 14 -15.11 -10.83 18.56
N ASN A 15 -15.45 -11.40 19.72
CA ASN A 15 -15.18 -10.77 21.01
C ASN A 15 -13.69 -10.69 21.35
N ASN A 16 -12.84 -11.43 20.63
CA ASN A 16 -11.38 -11.37 20.79
C ASN A 16 -10.76 -10.16 20.07
N TYR A 17 -11.52 -9.42 19.28
CA TYR A 17 -11.01 -8.31 18.49
C TYR A 17 -11.68 -6.99 18.87
N THR A 18 -11.01 -5.90 18.56
CA THR A 18 -11.49 -4.52 18.74
C THR A 18 -11.38 -3.81 17.41
N GLU A 19 -12.39 -3.03 17.08
CA GLU A 19 -12.41 -2.11 15.93
C GLU A 19 -12.61 -0.68 16.45
N GLU A 20 -11.91 0.26 15.84
CA GLU A 20 -12.01 1.68 16.17
C GLU A 20 -12.03 2.53 14.88
N ARG A 21 -12.71 3.67 14.95
CA ARG A 21 -12.57 4.75 13.96
C ARG A 21 -11.78 5.87 14.59
N ILE A 22 -10.60 6.14 14.06
CA ILE A 22 -9.69 7.18 14.54
C ILE A 22 -9.44 8.21 13.44
N TRP A 23 -8.86 9.36 13.79
CA TRP A 23 -8.68 10.48 12.88
C TRP A 23 -7.29 11.08 13.03
N ALA A 24 -6.49 11.06 11.96
CA ALA A 24 -5.28 11.85 11.87
C ALA A 24 -5.61 13.28 11.42
N THR A 25 -4.71 14.21 11.68
CA THR A 25 -4.78 15.56 11.12
C THR A 25 -3.66 15.72 10.12
N ALA A 26 -4.01 15.91 8.86
CA ALA A 26 -3.03 16.15 7.80
C ALA A 26 -2.36 17.52 8.00
N THR A 27 -1.21 17.71 7.37
CA THR A 27 -0.41 18.95 7.46
C THR A 27 -1.20 20.19 7.03
N ASP A 28 -2.19 20.03 6.13
CA ASP A 28 -3.09 21.10 5.69
C ASP A 28 -4.31 21.31 6.60
N GLY A 29 -4.39 20.59 7.72
CA GLY A 29 -5.48 20.65 8.69
C GLY A 29 -6.65 19.70 8.39
N THR A 30 -6.65 19.00 7.27
CA THR A 30 -7.70 18.05 6.89
C THR A 30 -7.73 16.87 7.86
N LYS A 31 -8.93 16.44 8.27
CA LYS A 31 -9.10 15.27 9.15
C LYS A 31 -9.22 14.00 8.30
N ILE A 32 -8.26 13.11 8.43
CA ILE A 32 -8.19 11.86 7.67
C ILE A 32 -8.70 10.71 8.55
N PRO A 33 -9.80 10.04 8.16
CA PRO A 33 -10.30 8.91 8.92
C PRO A 33 -9.47 7.65 8.68
N MET A 34 -9.33 6.83 9.73
CA MET A 34 -8.75 5.50 9.65
C MET A 34 -9.67 4.49 10.33
N SER A 35 -9.89 3.34 9.70
CA SER A 35 -10.49 2.17 10.34
C SER A 35 -9.37 1.26 10.83
N ILE A 36 -9.42 0.89 12.09
CA ILE A 36 -8.38 0.10 12.73
C ILE A 36 -8.99 -1.14 13.38
N VAL A 37 -8.34 -2.28 13.24
CA VAL A 37 -8.75 -3.53 13.86
C VAL A 37 -7.54 -4.29 14.40
N TYR A 38 -7.70 -4.88 15.58
CA TYR A 38 -6.65 -5.63 16.25
C TYR A 38 -7.22 -6.60 17.29
N ARG A 39 -6.40 -7.57 17.72
CA ARG A 39 -6.74 -8.47 18.82
C ARG A 39 -6.71 -7.72 20.14
N LYS A 40 -7.71 -7.94 21.01
CA LYS A 40 -7.78 -7.33 22.36
C LYS A 40 -6.53 -7.62 23.18
N GLY A 41 -6.13 -6.66 24.00
CA GLY A 41 -5.00 -6.79 24.91
C GLY A 41 -3.69 -6.22 24.38
N ILE A 42 -3.68 -5.58 23.20
CA ILE A 42 -2.50 -4.80 22.77
C ILE A 42 -2.22 -3.66 23.76
N LYS A 43 -0.96 -3.26 23.83
CA LYS A 43 -0.53 -2.07 24.59
C LYS A 43 -0.12 -1.00 23.59
N LYS A 44 -0.53 0.24 23.83
CA LYS A 44 -0.06 1.40 23.06
C LYS A 44 1.30 1.84 23.60
N ASP A 45 2.34 1.05 23.35
CA ASP A 45 3.71 1.28 23.81
C ASP A 45 4.71 1.48 22.66
N GLY A 46 4.20 1.53 21.43
CA GLY A 46 5.00 1.73 20.23
C GLY A 46 5.64 0.45 19.66
N LYS A 47 5.31 -0.73 20.18
CA LYS A 47 5.96 -2.00 19.81
C LYS A 47 5.08 -2.95 19.00
N ASN A 48 3.84 -2.57 18.71
CA ASN A 48 3.00 -3.45 17.90
C ASN A 48 3.31 -3.30 16.42
N PRO A 49 3.42 -4.39 15.67
CA PRO A 49 3.47 -4.31 14.22
C PRO A 49 2.13 -3.78 13.68
N VAL A 50 2.21 -2.78 12.81
CA VAL A 50 1.05 -2.19 12.13
C VAL A 50 1.20 -2.39 10.64
N LEU A 51 0.17 -2.93 9.99
CA LEU A 51 0.03 -2.92 8.54
C LEU A 51 -0.99 -1.86 8.16
N GLN A 52 -0.53 -0.76 7.55
CA GLN A 52 -1.34 0.34 7.06
C GLN A 52 -1.59 0.17 5.56
N TYR A 53 -2.86 0.07 5.19
CA TYR A 53 -3.33 -0.10 3.81
C TYR A 53 -4.06 1.13 3.32
N ALA A 54 -3.89 1.48 2.05
CA ALA A 54 -4.75 2.41 1.33
C ALA A 54 -4.69 2.18 -0.19
N TYR A 55 -5.65 2.76 -0.89
CA TYR A 55 -5.69 2.80 -2.36
C TYR A 55 -5.58 4.24 -2.88
N GLY A 56 -6.53 5.10 -2.58
CA GLY A 56 -6.47 6.55 -2.75
C GLY A 56 -6.56 7.05 -4.19
N SER A 57 -7.33 6.39 -5.07
CA SER A 57 -7.52 6.80 -6.46
C SER A 57 -8.90 6.42 -6.97
N TYR A 58 -9.32 7.03 -8.08
CA TYR A 58 -10.55 6.75 -8.84
C TYR A 58 -11.84 6.93 -8.03
N GLY A 59 -11.83 7.66 -6.92
CA GLY A 59 -12.98 7.72 -6.02
C GLY A 59 -13.32 6.37 -5.36
N SER A 60 -12.38 5.43 -5.35
CA SER A 60 -12.61 4.10 -4.77
C SER A 60 -12.56 4.18 -3.25
N SER A 61 -13.73 4.04 -2.61
CA SER A 61 -13.84 3.97 -1.15
C SER A 61 -13.36 2.63 -0.63
N MET A 62 -12.55 2.65 0.42
CA MET A 62 -12.00 1.45 1.05
C MET A 62 -12.84 1.08 2.27
N ASP A 63 -14.01 0.50 2.05
CA ASP A 63 -14.89 0.07 3.13
C ASP A 63 -14.25 -1.02 4.00
N PRO A 64 -14.32 -0.91 5.33
CA PRO A 64 -13.88 -1.96 6.21
C PRO A 64 -14.82 -3.17 6.10
N TYR A 65 -14.27 -4.32 5.69
CA TYR A 65 -14.98 -5.57 5.59
C TYR A 65 -14.26 -6.68 6.36
N PHE A 66 -14.99 -7.69 6.78
CA PHE A 66 -14.40 -8.86 7.40
C PHE A 66 -13.54 -9.65 6.40
N SER A 67 -12.32 -9.97 6.79
CA SER A 67 -11.41 -10.83 6.03
C SER A 67 -10.85 -11.93 6.93
N SER A 68 -11.11 -13.18 6.58
CA SER A 68 -10.57 -14.32 7.32
C SER A 68 -9.05 -14.44 7.22
N THR A 69 -8.44 -13.93 6.17
CA THR A 69 -6.99 -13.94 5.99
C THR A 69 -6.29 -12.96 6.91
N ARG A 70 -6.90 -11.80 7.18
CA ARG A 70 -6.38 -10.81 8.13
C ARG A 70 -6.30 -11.32 9.57
N LEU A 71 -7.12 -12.31 9.93
CA LEU A 71 -7.02 -12.95 11.26
C LEU A 71 -5.63 -13.52 11.49
N SER A 72 -4.98 -14.05 10.45
CA SER A 72 -3.61 -14.56 10.55
C SER A 72 -2.60 -13.50 10.99
N LEU A 73 -2.77 -12.24 10.57
CA LEU A 73 -1.96 -11.11 11.04
C LEU A 73 -2.31 -10.73 12.48
N MET A 74 -3.61 -10.50 12.75
CA MET A 74 -4.08 -10.04 14.05
C MET A 74 -3.79 -11.04 15.16
N ASP A 75 -3.91 -12.34 14.91
CA ASP A 75 -3.60 -13.39 15.87
C ASP A 75 -2.10 -13.49 16.18
N ARG A 76 -1.27 -12.88 15.34
CA ARG A 76 0.17 -12.72 15.56
C ARG A 76 0.59 -11.33 16.04
N GLY A 77 -0.38 -10.56 16.52
CA GLY A 77 -0.15 -9.28 17.19
C GLY A 77 -0.16 -8.06 16.27
N PHE A 78 -0.41 -8.23 14.96
CA PHE A 78 -0.54 -7.09 14.05
C PHE A 78 -1.81 -6.29 14.33
N ILE A 79 -1.69 -4.99 14.18
CA ILE A 79 -2.79 -4.05 14.02
C ILE A 79 -2.97 -3.83 12.52
N TYR A 80 -4.19 -3.95 12.00
CA TYR A 80 -4.50 -3.65 10.61
C TYR A 80 -5.23 -2.31 10.51
N VAL A 81 -4.77 -1.44 9.64
CA VAL A 81 -5.28 -0.08 9.47
C VAL A 81 -5.66 0.15 8.02
N ILE A 82 -6.87 0.64 7.76
CA ILE A 82 -7.27 1.21 6.47
C ILE A 82 -7.25 2.73 6.63
N ALA A 83 -6.38 3.42 5.90
CA ALA A 83 -6.36 4.86 5.84
C ALA A 83 -7.27 5.35 4.69
N HIS A 84 -8.34 6.08 5.03
CA HIS A 84 -9.32 6.58 4.07
C HIS A 84 -8.87 7.94 3.53
N ILE A 85 -7.80 7.90 2.75
CA ILE A 85 -7.09 9.07 2.23
C ILE A 85 -7.82 9.72 1.04
N ARG A 86 -7.52 10.99 0.77
CA ARG A 86 -8.04 11.69 -0.41
C ARG A 86 -7.62 10.99 -1.71
N GLY A 87 -8.50 11.06 -2.70
CA GLY A 87 -8.40 10.28 -3.95
C GLY A 87 -9.33 9.06 -3.96
N GLY A 88 -9.71 8.53 -2.77
CA GLY A 88 -10.95 7.79 -2.58
C GLY A 88 -12.17 8.70 -2.50
N GLU A 89 -13.36 8.15 -2.27
CA GLU A 89 -14.61 8.89 -2.10
C GLU A 89 -15.26 8.64 -0.73
N ASP A 90 -14.44 8.19 0.23
CA ASP A 90 -14.88 7.79 1.58
C ASP A 90 -15.64 8.88 2.34
N LEU A 91 -15.33 10.15 2.09
CA LEU A 91 -16.03 11.32 2.63
C LEU A 91 -16.79 12.11 1.56
N GLY A 92 -17.17 11.47 0.47
CA GLY A 92 -17.94 12.06 -0.61
C GLY A 92 -17.08 12.62 -1.76
N ARG A 93 -17.72 13.20 -2.77
CA ARG A 93 -17.10 13.59 -4.02
C ARG A 93 -15.91 14.53 -3.88
N GLU A 94 -15.99 15.49 -2.96
CA GLU A 94 -14.89 16.43 -2.72
C GLU A 94 -13.61 15.73 -2.23
N TRP A 95 -13.76 14.60 -1.55
CA TRP A 95 -12.64 13.79 -1.09
C TRP A 95 -11.82 13.24 -2.27
N TYR A 96 -12.51 12.77 -3.30
CA TYR A 96 -11.92 12.36 -4.56
C TYR A 96 -11.31 13.55 -5.33
N GLU A 97 -12.06 14.62 -5.54
CA GLU A 97 -11.60 15.80 -6.28
C GLU A 97 -10.36 16.47 -5.65
N ASN A 98 -10.16 16.31 -4.35
CA ASN A 98 -8.98 16.80 -3.63
C ASN A 98 -7.81 15.82 -3.61
N GLY A 99 -7.89 14.68 -4.29
CA GLY A 99 -6.84 13.66 -4.38
C GLY A 99 -6.51 13.22 -5.80
N LYS A 100 -6.93 13.95 -6.84
CA LYS A 100 -6.64 13.64 -8.25
C LYS A 100 -5.99 14.81 -9.00
N LEU A 101 -5.53 14.55 -10.21
CA LEU A 101 -4.92 15.56 -11.09
C LEU A 101 -3.82 16.36 -10.35
N LEU A 102 -3.88 17.69 -10.41
CA LEU A 102 -2.92 18.60 -9.74
C LEU A 102 -3.01 18.61 -8.21
N LYS A 103 -3.88 17.77 -7.62
CA LYS A 103 -4.01 17.58 -6.17
C LYS A 103 -3.59 16.18 -5.70
N LYS A 104 -3.07 15.35 -6.61
CA LYS A 104 -2.72 13.96 -6.33
C LYS A 104 -1.76 13.78 -5.15
N LYS A 105 -0.86 14.70 -4.92
CA LYS A 105 0.06 14.64 -3.77
C LYS A 105 -0.64 14.64 -2.42
N ASN A 106 -1.87 15.15 -2.31
CA ASN A 106 -2.65 15.05 -1.08
C ASN A 106 -2.88 13.59 -0.65
N THR A 107 -3.07 12.68 -1.61
CA THR A 107 -3.16 11.24 -1.34
C THR A 107 -1.93 10.72 -0.58
N PHE A 108 -0.74 11.13 -1.01
CA PHE A 108 0.52 10.67 -0.44
C PHE A 108 0.79 11.29 0.93
N THR A 109 0.56 12.60 1.05
CA THR A 109 0.75 13.30 2.33
C THR A 109 -0.25 12.85 3.39
N ASP A 110 -1.50 12.58 3.02
CA ASP A 110 -2.52 12.04 3.92
C ASP A 110 -2.08 10.70 4.52
N PHE A 111 -1.56 9.79 3.68
CA PHE A 111 -1.08 8.49 4.14
C PHE A 111 0.12 8.63 5.09
N ILE A 112 1.07 9.50 4.75
CA ILE A 112 2.24 9.80 5.59
C ILE A 112 1.80 10.41 6.94
N ASP A 113 0.84 11.32 6.94
CA ASP A 113 0.35 11.95 8.16
C ASP A 113 -0.45 10.96 9.04
N CYS A 114 -1.18 10.00 8.42
CA CYS A 114 -1.75 8.85 9.13
C CYS A 114 -0.65 8.00 9.79
N SER A 115 0.44 7.72 9.08
CA SER A 115 1.58 6.97 9.61
C SER A 115 2.21 7.68 10.82
N LYS A 116 2.46 8.98 10.71
CA LYS A 116 2.97 9.80 11.81
C LYS A 116 2.03 9.81 13.02
N TYR A 117 0.73 9.88 12.79
CA TYR A 117 -0.27 9.79 13.86
C TYR A 117 -0.20 8.46 14.60
N LEU A 118 -0.13 7.33 13.88
CA LEU A 118 -0.03 5.99 14.48
C LEU A 118 1.23 5.85 15.35
N ILE A 119 2.35 6.44 14.94
CA ILE A 119 3.59 6.47 15.71
C ILE A 119 3.45 7.39 16.93
N ALA A 120 2.93 8.60 16.77
CA ALA A 120 2.77 9.57 17.85
C ALA A 120 1.83 9.07 18.96
N GLU A 121 0.75 8.39 18.59
CA GLU A 121 -0.22 7.77 19.50
C GLU A 121 0.24 6.41 20.06
N LYS A 122 1.48 6.01 19.73
CA LYS A 122 2.12 4.77 20.22
C LYS A 122 1.38 3.48 19.86
N TYR A 123 0.63 3.49 18.77
CA TYR A 123 0.16 2.23 18.19
C TYR A 123 1.33 1.40 17.69
N THR A 124 2.37 2.06 17.14
CA THR A 124 3.56 1.46 16.54
C THR A 124 4.75 2.41 16.65
N SER A 125 5.89 2.00 16.07
CA SER A 125 7.04 2.85 15.77
C SER A 125 7.49 2.62 14.33
N ALA A 126 8.42 3.42 13.80
CA ALA A 126 8.97 3.23 12.46
C ALA A 126 9.61 1.83 12.25
N GLU A 127 10.07 1.19 13.32
CA GLU A 127 10.64 -0.16 13.30
C GLU A 127 9.59 -1.26 13.12
N HIS A 128 8.31 -0.95 13.37
CA HIS A 128 7.18 -1.88 13.37
C HIS A 128 6.04 -1.43 12.46
N LEU A 129 6.24 -0.35 11.66
CA LEU A 129 5.24 0.15 10.73
C LEU A 129 5.50 -0.40 9.31
N TYR A 130 4.45 -0.98 8.76
CA TYR A 130 4.41 -1.53 7.40
C TYR A 130 3.33 -0.84 6.60
N ALA A 131 3.58 -0.68 5.30
CA ALA A 131 2.62 -0.13 4.36
C ALA A 131 2.31 -1.11 3.23
N GLU A 132 1.06 -1.12 2.77
CA GLU A 132 0.60 -1.99 1.69
C GLU A 132 -0.30 -1.22 0.73
N GLY A 133 -0.11 -1.44 -0.57
CA GLY A 133 -0.98 -0.91 -1.61
C GLY A 133 -0.72 -1.55 -2.97
N GLY A 134 -1.80 -1.72 -3.74
CA GLY A 134 -1.73 -2.34 -5.07
C GLY A 134 -2.15 -1.40 -6.19
N SER A 135 -1.64 -1.60 -7.41
CA SER A 135 -2.00 -0.83 -8.60
C SER A 135 -1.77 0.67 -8.40
N ALA A 136 -2.80 1.50 -8.41
CA ALA A 136 -2.71 2.92 -8.01
C ALA A 136 -2.32 3.08 -6.52
N GLY A 137 -2.69 2.14 -5.64
CA GLY A 137 -2.14 2.07 -4.29
C GLY A 137 -0.64 1.70 -4.28
N GLY A 138 -0.15 1.02 -5.30
CA GLY A 138 1.27 0.80 -5.55
C GLY A 138 2.02 2.08 -5.94
N LEU A 139 1.39 3.00 -6.70
CA LEU A 139 1.89 4.36 -6.91
C LEU A 139 2.04 5.07 -5.55
N LEU A 140 1.04 4.98 -4.69
CA LEU A 140 1.12 5.51 -3.33
C LEU A 140 2.34 4.94 -2.58
N MET A 141 2.54 3.62 -2.63
CA MET A 141 3.69 2.98 -1.97
C MET A 141 5.02 3.53 -2.51
N GLY A 142 5.16 3.65 -3.83
CA GLY A 142 6.34 4.21 -4.45
C GLY A 142 6.60 5.69 -4.10
N ALA A 143 5.53 6.49 -4.00
CA ALA A 143 5.62 7.89 -3.61
C ALA A 143 6.06 8.07 -2.14
N ILE A 144 5.46 7.32 -1.21
CA ILE A 144 5.77 7.47 0.22
C ILE A 144 7.19 7.05 0.58
N ILE A 145 7.75 6.03 -0.08
CA ILE A 145 9.15 5.63 0.17
C ILE A 145 10.18 6.62 -0.39
N ASN A 146 9.80 7.43 -1.38
CA ASN A 146 10.63 8.54 -1.84
C ASN A 146 10.53 9.77 -0.94
N MET A 147 9.35 9.99 -0.32
CA MET A 147 9.04 11.19 0.48
C MET A 147 9.39 11.04 1.96
N ALA A 148 9.15 9.87 2.55
CA ALA A 148 9.30 9.61 3.98
C ALA A 148 9.73 8.16 4.25
N PRO A 149 10.87 7.69 3.68
CA PRO A 149 11.31 6.30 3.80
C PRO A 149 11.59 5.86 5.23
N GLU A 150 11.94 6.81 6.09
CA GLU A 150 12.30 6.59 7.49
C GLU A 150 11.12 6.15 8.37
N LEU A 151 9.89 6.32 7.91
CA LEU A 151 8.69 5.96 8.68
C LEU A 151 8.38 4.46 8.63
N TYR A 152 8.92 3.72 7.65
CA TYR A 152 8.49 2.35 7.37
C TYR A 152 9.63 1.34 7.55
N ASN A 153 9.33 0.25 8.27
CA ASN A 153 10.23 -0.91 8.30
C ASN A 153 10.13 -1.72 7.01
N GLY A 154 8.90 -1.90 6.50
CA GLY A 154 8.68 -2.64 5.26
C GLY A 154 7.48 -2.13 4.46
N VAL A 155 7.52 -2.35 3.14
CA VAL A 155 6.47 -1.94 2.20
C VAL A 155 6.15 -3.09 1.24
N ILE A 156 4.86 -3.38 1.08
CA ILE A 156 4.33 -4.31 0.09
C ILE A 156 3.70 -3.48 -1.03
N ALA A 157 4.25 -3.61 -2.24
CA ALA A 157 3.76 -2.93 -3.44
C ALA A 157 3.32 -3.97 -4.48
N GLN A 158 2.00 -4.13 -4.63
CA GLN A 158 1.40 -5.13 -5.52
C GLN A 158 1.09 -4.52 -6.88
N VAL A 159 1.57 -5.13 -7.97
CA VAL A 159 1.34 -4.67 -9.35
C VAL A 159 1.42 -3.14 -9.50
N PRO A 160 2.48 -2.49 -8.98
CA PRO A 160 2.47 -1.06 -8.69
C PRO A 160 2.64 -0.20 -9.94
N PHE A 161 1.80 0.83 -10.07
CA PHE A 161 1.89 1.87 -11.09
C PHE A 161 2.98 2.88 -10.72
N VAL A 162 4.21 2.64 -11.17
CA VAL A 162 5.40 3.36 -10.66
C VAL A 162 6.21 4.12 -11.71
N ASP A 163 5.97 3.88 -13.01
CA ASP A 163 6.62 4.61 -14.10
C ASP A 163 5.62 5.55 -14.81
N VAL A 164 5.09 6.49 -14.03
CA VAL A 164 3.92 7.29 -14.40
C VAL A 164 4.16 8.06 -15.70
N ILE A 165 5.31 8.71 -15.86
CA ILE A 165 5.60 9.55 -17.03
C ILE A 165 5.71 8.71 -18.29
N THR A 166 6.47 7.61 -18.28
CA THR A 166 6.64 6.77 -19.46
C THR A 166 5.30 6.18 -19.91
N THR A 167 4.53 5.63 -18.96
CA THR A 167 3.23 5.01 -19.25
C THR A 167 2.22 6.04 -19.75
N MET A 168 2.13 7.21 -19.13
CA MET A 168 1.16 8.23 -19.50
C MET A 168 1.50 8.97 -20.81
N LEU A 169 2.75 8.87 -21.30
CA LEU A 169 3.17 9.37 -22.62
C LEU A 169 3.00 8.35 -23.74
N ASP A 170 2.79 7.08 -23.42
CA ASP A 170 2.65 6.00 -24.40
C ASP A 170 1.17 5.69 -24.66
N ASP A 171 0.59 6.34 -25.66
CA ASP A 171 -0.81 6.14 -26.09
C ASP A 171 -1.07 4.80 -26.78
N SER A 172 -0.02 4.01 -27.06
CA SER A 172 -0.16 2.64 -27.53
C SER A 172 -0.58 1.67 -26.43
N ILE A 173 -0.41 2.05 -25.15
CA ILE A 173 -0.92 1.29 -24.01
C ILE A 173 -2.44 1.53 -23.88
N PRO A 174 -3.27 0.46 -23.93
CA PRO A 174 -4.72 0.60 -24.10
C PRO A 174 -5.44 1.48 -23.08
N LEU A 175 -4.93 1.57 -21.83
CA LEU A 175 -5.58 2.36 -20.77
C LEU A 175 -5.12 3.83 -20.74
N THR A 176 -3.96 4.18 -21.29
CA THR A 176 -3.29 5.47 -21.10
C THR A 176 -4.19 6.67 -21.36
N THR A 177 -4.87 6.70 -22.50
CA THR A 177 -5.70 7.86 -22.86
C THR A 177 -6.95 8.00 -21.99
N GLY A 178 -7.50 6.88 -21.50
CA GLY A 178 -8.63 6.86 -20.55
C GLY A 178 -8.24 7.35 -19.15
N GLU A 179 -6.96 7.27 -18.81
CA GLU A 179 -6.43 7.62 -17.49
C GLU A 179 -6.12 9.14 -17.34
N TYR A 180 -6.26 9.92 -18.41
CA TYR A 180 -6.01 11.38 -18.35
C TYR A 180 -6.96 12.11 -17.38
N ASP A 181 -8.15 11.58 -17.14
CA ASP A 181 -9.11 12.15 -16.20
C ASP A 181 -8.68 11.99 -14.73
N GLU A 182 -7.88 10.98 -14.44
CA GLU A 182 -7.34 10.73 -13.09
C GLU A 182 -5.98 11.41 -12.87
N TRP A 183 -5.05 11.22 -13.83
CA TRP A 183 -3.65 11.64 -13.67
C TRP A 183 -3.35 12.98 -14.34
N GLY A 184 -4.08 13.33 -15.40
CA GLY A 184 -3.80 14.44 -16.31
C GLY A 184 -3.12 13.99 -17.60
N ASN A 185 -3.18 14.84 -18.64
CA ASN A 185 -2.53 14.57 -19.91
C ASN A 185 -1.10 15.14 -19.91
N PRO A 186 -0.03 14.32 -19.92
CA PRO A 186 1.36 14.80 -19.87
C PRO A 186 1.81 15.53 -21.14
N ASN A 187 1.04 15.50 -22.22
CA ASN A 187 1.27 16.37 -23.38
C ASN A 187 1.02 17.87 -23.04
N GLU A 188 0.32 18.14 -21.95
CA GLU A 188 0.23 19.47 -21.36
C GLU A 188 1.30 19.63 -20.28
N LYS A 189 2.22 20.60 -20.46
CA LYS A 189 3.38 20.79 -19.58
C LYS A 189 3.04 20.85 -18.09
N LYS A 190 1.92 21.44 -17.70
CA LYS A 190 1.49 21.54 -16.28
C LYS A 190 1.27 20.17 -15.62
N TYR A 191 0.68 19.21 -16.36
CA TYR A 191 0.47 17.86 -15.88
C TYR A 191 1.75 17.04 -15.92
N TYR A 192 2.56 17.20 -16.97
CA TYR A 192 3.87 16.57 -17.05
C TYR A 192 4.75 16.92 -15.86
N ASP A 193 4.94 18.22 -15.61
CA ASP A 193 5.77 18.70 -14.50
C ASP A 193 5.23 18.20 -13.13
N TYR A 194 3.92 18.18 -12.99
CA TYR A 194 3.31 17.73 -11.75
C TYR A 194 3.46 16.21 -11.56
N MET A 195 3.17 15.39 -12.56
CA MET A 195 3.38 13.95 -12.51
C MET A 195 4.85 13.60 -12.28
N LEU A 196 5.78 14.24 -12.99
CA LEU A 196 7.22 14.05 -12.81
C LEU A 196 7.63 14.29 -11.36
N SER A 197 7.00 15.25 -10.68
CA SER A 197 7.34 15.61 -9.29
C SER A 197 6.94 14.57 -8.26
N TYR A 198 6.20 13.52 -8.64
CA TYR A 198 5.84 12.41 -7.75
C TYR A 198 6.03 11.01 -8.37
N SER A 199 6.26 10.90 -9.67
CA SER A 199 6.45 9.60 -10.35
C SER A 199 7.51 8.77 -9.62
N PRO A 200 7.15 7.62 -9.04
CA PRO A 200 8.06 6.86 -8.17
C PRO A 200 9.39 6.52 -8.83
N TYR A 201 9.35 6.04 -10.07
CA TYR A 201 10.54 5.68 -10.83
C TYR A 201 11.47 6.89 -11.03
N ASP A 202 10.90 8.04 -11.39
CA ASP A 202 11.67 9.23 -11.69
C ASP A 202 12.29 9.86 -10.43
N GLN A 203 11.59 9.76 -9.30
CA GLN A 203 12.00 10.32 -8.02
C GLN A 203 12.92 9.42 -7.18
N VAL A 204 13.30 8.23 -7.69
CA VAL A 204 14.31 7.39 -7.02
C VAL A 204 15.65 8.12 -6.97
N LYS A 205 16.20 8.25 -5.79
CA LYS A 205 17.50 8.90 -5.51
C LYS A 205 18.35 8.07 -4.55
N ALA A 206 19.61 8.43 -4.38
CA ALA A 206 20.49 7.79 -3.40
C ALA A 206 20.01 8.13 -1.98
N GLN A 207 19.40 7.16 -1.30
CA GLN A 207 18.94 7.25 0.09
C GLN A 207 18.70 5.87 0.67
N ASP A 208 18.45 5.80 1.97
CA ASP A 208 17.96 4.60 2.64
C ASP A 208 16.49 4.36 2.29
N TYR A 209 16.18 3.14 1.86
CA TYR A 209 14.81 2.69 1.57
C TYR A 209 14.37 1.61 2.57
N PRO A 210 13.07 1.47 2.86
CA PRO A 210 12.56 0.38 3.69
C PRO A 210 12.84 -1.00 3.09
N ASN A 211 12.58 -2.06 3.84
CA ASN A 211 12.47 -3.40 3.25
C ASN A 211 11.27 -3.41 2.29
N MET A 212 11.37 -4.10 1.17
CA MET A 212 10.32 -4.07 0.15
C MET A 212 10.03 -5.45 -0.42
N TYR A 213 8.73 -5.74 -0.56
CA TYR A 213 8.22 -6.84 -1.36
C TYR A 213 7.37 -6.27 -2.50
N VAL A 214 7.83 -6.45 -3.72
CA VAL A 214 7.17 -5.96 -4.93
C VAL A 214 6.69 -7.17 -5.72
N SER A 215 5.39 -7.24 -6.03
CA SER A 215 4.83 -8.29 -6.87
C SER A 215 4.32 -7.76 -8.21
N THR A 216 4.39 -8.58 -9.26
CA THR A 216 3.87 -8.27 -10.59
C THR A 216 3.48 -9.53 -11.35
N GLY A 217 2.64 -9.40 -12.37
CA GLY A 217 2.29 -10.47 -13.30
C GLY A 217 2.87 -10.20 -14.69
N LEU A 218 3.47 -11.21 -15.32
CA LEU A 218 4.04 -11.07 -16.66
C LEU A 218 3.00 -10.64 -17.70
N HIS A 219 1.75 -11.10 -17.55
CA HIS A 219 0.63 -10.83 -18.44
C HIS A 219 -0.29 -9.71 -17.93
N ASP A 220 0.25 -8.82 -17.09
CA ASP A 220 -0.51 -7.67 -16.60
C ASP A 220 -0.82 -6.70 -17.75
N SER A 221 -2.12 -6.52 -18.03
CA SER A 221 -2.63 -5.66 -19.10
C SER A 221 -3.03 -4.27 -18.63
N GLN A 222 -2.98 -4.01 -17.31
CA GLN A 222 -3.35 -2.72 -16.72
C GLN A 222 -2.10 -1.93 -16.30
N VAL A 223 -1.19 -2.57 -15.57
CA VAL A 223 0.11 -2.01 -15.21
C VAL A 223 1.18 -2.94 -15.76
N GLN A 224 1.88 -2.50 -16.78
CA GLN A 224 2.84 -3.31 -17.50
C GLN A 224 3.93 -3.83 -16.55
N TYR A 225 4.26 -5.13 -16.63
CA TYR A 225 5.23 -5.79 -15.74
C TYR A 225 6.60 -5.12 -15.71
N PHE A 226 6.96 -4.40 -16.78
CA PHE A 226 8.25 -3.72 -16.84
C PHE A 226 8.33 -2.48 -15.93
N GLU A 227 7.20 -1.89 -15.52
CA GLU A 227 7.22 -0.75 -14.61
C GLU A 227 7.83 -1.15 -13.25
N PRO A 228 7.27 -2.12 -12.50
CA PRO A 228 7.88 -2.57 -11.25
C PRO A 228 9.27 -3.18 -11.46
N ALA A 229 9.52 -3.86 -12.59
CA ALA A 229 10.83 -4.44 -12.88
C ALA A 229 11.93 -3.37 -13.02
N LYS A 230 11.68 -2.33 -13.81
CA LYS A 230 12.57 -1.18 -13.95
C LYS A 230 12.77 -0.43 -12.63
N TRP A 231 11.69 -0.22 -11.91
CA TRP A 231 11.71 0.47 -10.64
C TRP A 231 12.57 -0.26 -9.60
N VAL A 232 12.38 -1.57 -9.44
CA VAL A 232 13.20 -2.40 -8.55
C VAL A 232 14.66 -2.41 -8.99
N ALA A 233 14.93 -2.49 -10.30
CA ALA A 233 16.30 -2.41 -10.81
C ALA A 233 16.97 -1.09 -10.44
N LYS A 234 16.28 0.06 -10.60
CA LYS A 234 16.77 1.38 -10.22
C LYS A 234 16.98 1.49 -8.70
N LEU A 235 16.03 1.02 -7.91
CA LEU A 235 16.15 0.99 -6.45
C LEU A 235 17.37 0.19 -5.97
N ARG A 236 17.67 -0.97 -6.58
CA ARG A 236 18.85 -1.79 -6.26
C ARG A 236 20.17 -1.05 -6.46
N VAL A 237 20.22 -0.15 -7.43
CA VAL A 237 21.42 0.68 -7.71
C VAL A 237 21.50 1.88 -6.76
N MET A 238 20.35 2.48 -6.44
CA MET A 238 20.30 3.77 -5.74
C MET A 238 20.20 3.65 -4.22
N LYS A 239 19.69 2.53 -3.69
CA LYS A 239 19.56 2.36 -2.23
C LYS A 239 20.93 2.34 -1.55
N THR A 240 21.05 3.02 -0.42
CA THR A 240 22.31 3.17 0.35
C THR A 240 22.43 2.19 1.51
N ASN A 241 21.39 1.45 1.84
CA ASN A 241 21.35 0.44 2.90
C ASN A 241 21.26 -1.00 2.36
N ASN A 242 21.33 -1.98 3.26
CA ASN A 242 21.25 -3.42 2.94
C ASN A 242 19.87 -4.03 3.23
N LYS A 243 18.81 -3.21 3.40
CA LYS A 243 17.45 -3.73 3.61
C LYS A 243 16.99 -4.58 2.41
N GLN A 244 16.11 -5.55 2.67
CA GLN A 244 15.62 -6.50 1.67
C GLN A 244 14.85 -5.79 0.55
N LEU A 245 14.99 -6.27 -0.68
CA LEU A 245 14.24 -5.79 -1.84
C LEU A 245 13.94 -6.97 -2.78
N PHE A 246 12.73 -7.48 -2.67
CA PHE A 246 12.24 -8.58 -3.48
C PHE A 246 11.43 -8.09 -4.67
N LEU A 247 11.55 -8.77 -5.80
CA LEU A 247 10.65 -8.71 -6.92
C LEU A 247 10.12 -10.13 -7.17
N ASP A 248 8.83 -10.34 -6.95
CA ASP A 248 8.13 -11.59 -7.22
C ASP A 248 7.29 -11.43 -8.49
N THR A 249 7.69 -12.12 -9.55
CA THR A 249 6.98 -12.05 -10.84
C THR A 249 6.22 -13.35 -11.07
N ASN A 250 4.90 -13.29 -11.08
CA ASN A 250 4.07 -14.41 -11.50
C ASN A 250 4.08 -14.49 -13.03
N MET A 251 4.69 -15.56 -13.57
CA MET A 251 4.89 -15.73 -15.01
C MET A 251 3.61 -16.12 -15.76
N ASP A 252 2.55 -16.52 -15.06
CA ASP A 252 1.30 -17.02 -15.62
C ASP A 252 0.10 -16.10 -15.31
N ALA A 253 0.30 -15.05 -14.53
CA ALA A 253 -0.78 -14.17 -14.07
C ALA A 253 -0.73 -12.78 -14.71
N GLY A 254 -1.90 -12.12 -14.71
CA GLY A 254 -2.08 -10.71 -15.02
C GLY A 254 -2.29 -9.86 -13.77
N HIS A 255 -3.00 -8.72 -13.93
CA HIS A 255 -3.20 -7.72 -12.87
C HIS A 255 -3.87 -8.24 -11.60
N GLY A 256 -4.78 -9.19 -11.73
CA GLY A 256 -5.50 -9.79 -10.60
C GLY A 256 -4.75 -10.87 -9.84
N GLY A 257 -3.47 -11.13 -10.18
CA GLY A 257 -2.69 -12.21 -9.57
C GLY A 257 -3.11 -13.59 -10.05
N ALA A 258 -2.70 -14.62 -9.32
CA ALA A 258 -3.00 -16.00 -9.66
C ALA A 258 -4.50 -16.30 -9.62
N SER A 259 -5.00 -16.93 -10.66
CA SER A 259 -6.39 -17.41 -10.71
C SER A 259 -6.55 -18.67 -9.85
N GLY A 260 -7.68 -18.73 -9.16
CA GLY A 260 -7.99 -19.85 -8.27
C GLY A 260 -7.68 -19.55 -6.80
N ARG A 261 -8.61 -19.99 -5.95
CA ARG A 261 -8.65 -19.67 -4.52
C ARG A 261 -7.35 -20.00 -3.77
N PHE A 262 -6.77 -21.16 -4.06
CA PHE A 262 -5.61 -21.64 -3.32
C PHE A 262 -4.31 -20.99 -3.81
N GLU A 263 -4.23 -20.64 -5.08
CA GLU A 263 -3.06 -19.95 -5.63
C GLU A 263 -2.97 -18.51 -5.11
N ALA A 264 -4.09 -17.78 -5.08
CA ALA A 264 -4.14 -16.44 -4.46
C ALA A 264 -3.75 -16.47 -2.97
N LEU A 265 -4.10 -17.54 -2.22
CA LEU A 265 -3.66 -17.70 -0.84
C LEU A 265 -2.15 -17.95 -0.72
N LYS A 266 -1.52 -18.57 -1.71
CA LYS A 266 -0.05 -18.76 -1.72
C LYS A 266 0.67 -17.41 -1.94
N GLU A 267 0.16 -16.57 -2.84
CA GLU A 267 0.70 -15.22 -3.05
C GLU A 267 0.60 -14.40 -1.76
N LEU A 268 -0.58 -14.35 -1.15
CA LEU A 268 -0.77 -13.67 0.13
C LEU A 268 0.12 -14.23 1.26
N ALA A 269 0.35 -15.55 1.26
CA ALA A 269 1.22 -16.17 2.26
C ALA A 269 2.69 -15.74 2.14
N LYS A 270 3.17 -15.42 0.93
CA LYS A 270 4.52 -14.87 0.73
C LYS A 270 4.62 -13.45 1.32
N GLU A 271 3.60 -12.61 1.11
CA GLU A 271 3.53 -11.26 1.68
C GLU A 271 3.52 -11.31 3.21
N PHE A 272 2.72 -12.19 3.78
CA PHE A 272 2.70 -12.37 5.24
C PHE A 272 4.02 -12.94 5.76
N ALA A 273 4.65 -13.87 5.04
CA ALA A 273 5.95 -14.40 5.40
C ALA A 273 7.02 -13.30 5.43
N PHE A 274 7.00 -12.36 4.48
CA PHE A 274 7.88 -11.19 4.49
C PHE A 274 7.68 -10.33 5.76
N LEU A 275 6.42 -10.05 6.14
CA LEU A 275 6.13 -9.28 7.36
C LEU A 275 6.58 -10.03 8.62
N PHE A 276 6.32 -11.33 8.69
CA PHE A 276 6.67 -12.16 9.84
C PHE A 276 8.19 -12.34 9.99
N ASP A 277 8.92 -12.44 8.88
CA ASP A 277 10.39 -12.48 8.90
C ASP A 277 10.97 -11.21 9.50
N LEU A 278 10.47 -10.03 9.10
CA LEU A 278 10.91 -8.73 9.62
C LEU A 278 10.59 -8.54 11.10
N GLU A 279 9.50 -9.13 11.60
CA GLU A 279 9.12 -9.12 13.01
C GLU A 279 9.68 -10.31 13.82
N ASN A 280 10.47 -11.20 13.21
CA ASN A 280 10.98 -12.41 13.83
C ASN A 280 9.87 -13.35 14.36
N ILE A 281 8.70 -13.33 13.77
CA ILE A 281 7.56 -14.19 14.13
C ILE A 281 7.74 -15.55 13.47
N LYS A 282 8.00 -16.59 14.25
CA LYS A 282 8.32 -17.93 13.73
C LYS A 282 7.13 -18.87 13.59
N LYS A 283 5.96 -18.55 14.14
CA LYS A 283 4.70 -19.33 13.99
C LYS A 283 3.48 -18.51 14.36
#